data_d4e59daf01ce698c9c4129cf5a3f71a2
#
_entry.id   d4e59daf01ce698c9c4129cf5a3f71a2
#
_cell.length_a   1.000
_cell.length_b   1.000
_cell.length_c   1.000
_cell.angle_alpha   90.00
_cell.angle_beta   90.00
_cell.angle_gamma   90.00
#
_symmetry.space_group_name_H-M   'P 1'
#
loop_
_entity.id
_entity.type
_entity.pdbx_description
1 polymer ?
#
loop_
_entity_poly.entity_id
_entity_poly.type
_entity_poly.pdbx_seq_one_letter_code
_entity_poly.pdbx_strand_id
1 'polypeptide(L)'
;FFEVNLAAYFMKTKGNVFIVTERENKIVYTNEGVSILSDAFIDEVKVEDIDVFIICGGEIKNIFNKPLLYKMIKECKENHKIVGGICAGRELIKNAIGLVDHSEKTCVIDEIILSPGYEYVDFALEVGKMADIFEDETDYEETINFFKLFQNPE
;
A
#
# COMPACT_ATOMS: atom_id res chain seq x y z
N PHE A 1 -4.96 -7.04 -6.72
CA PHE A 1 -5.32 -5.65 -7.03
C PHE A 1 -6.41 -5.13 -6.09
N PHE A 2 -7.47 -5.90 -5.85
CA PHE A 2 -8.56 -5.50 -4.96
C PHE A 2 -8.08 -5.07 -3.56
N GLU A 3 -7.05 -5.70 -3.02
CA GLU A 3 -6.49 -5.46 -1.68
C GLU A 3 -5.97 -4.02 -1.47
N VAL A 4 -5.57 -3.34 -2.55
CA VAL A 4 -5.03 -1.97 -2.47
C VAL A 4 -5.97 -0.91 -3.04
N ASN A 5 -7.08 -1.33 -3.65
CA ASN A 5 -7.96 -0.44 -4.39
C ASN A 5 -8.65 0.58 -3.48
N LEU A 6 -9.05 0.14 -2.28
CA LEU A 6 -9.65 1.04 -1.28
C LEU A 6 -8.64 2.07 -0.75
N ALA A 7 -7.41 1.65 -0.47
CA ALA A 7 -6.35 2.58 -0.08
C ALA A 7 -6.07 3.61 -1.19
N ALA A 8 -6.00 3.17 -2.44
CA ALA A 8 -5.84 4.06 -3.58
C ALA A 8 -7.03 5.05 -3.73
N TYR A 9 -8.25 4.58 -3.49
CA TYR A 9 -9.45 5.45 -3.48
C TYR A 9 -9.33 6.53 -2.40
N PHE A 10 -8.94 6.17 -1.18
CA PHE A 10 -8.74 7.13 -0.10
C PHE A 10 -7.63 8.14 -0.44
N MET A 11 -6.48 7.68 -0.91
CA MET A 11 -5.39 8.58 -1.30
C MET A 11 -5.78 9.56 -2.40
N LYS A 12 -6.67 9.15 -3.31
CA LYS A 12 -7.14 10.01 -4.40
C LYS A 12 -7.96 11.21 -3.94
N THR A 13 -8.47 11.20 -2.71
CA THR A 13 -9.23 12.34 -2.16
C THR A 13 -8.36 13.58 -1.92
N LYS A 14 -7.09 13.39 -1.58
CA LYS A 14 -6.17 14.50 -1.26
C LYS A 14 -4.87 14.51 -2.09
N GLY A 15 -4.66 13.53 -2.97
CA GLY A 15 -3.41 13.41 -3.71
C GLY A 15 -3.54 12.79 -5.09
N ASN A 16 -2.39 12.54 -5.70
CA ASN A 16 -2.28 11.78 -6.92
C ASN A 16 -1.86 10.34 -6.62
N VAL A 17 -2.49 9.39 -7.29
CA VAL A 17 -2.13 7.98 -7.20
C VAL A 17 -1.48 7.58 -8.51
N PHE A 18 -0.28 7.01 -8.43
CA PHE A 18 0.46 6.50 -9.56
C PHE A 18 0.69 5.01 -9.40
N ILE A 19 0.52 4.27 -10.48
CA ILE A 19 0.84 2.86 -10.54
C ILE A 19 2.22 2.72 -11.16
N VAL A 20 3.15 2.12 -10.42
CA VAL A 20 4.51 1.91 -10.88
C VAL A 20 4.83 0.42 -10.97
N THR A 21 5.69 0.06 -11.90
CA THR A 21 6.12 -1.32 -12.12
C THR A 21 7.63 -1.38 -12.37
N GLU A 22 8.20 -2.58 -12.30
CA GLU A 22 9.57 -2.81 -12.75
C GLU A 22 9.66 -2.82 -14.29
N ARG A 23 10.90 -2.65 -14.83
CA ARG A 23 11.18 -2.46 -16.26
C ARG A 23 10.99 -3.69 -17.16
N GLU A 24 9.94 -4.46 -17.02
CA GLU A 24 9.68 -5.54 -17.97
C GLU A 24 8.54 -5.20 -18.93
N ASN A 25 7.47 -4.61 -18.41
CA ASN A 25 6.31 -4.21 -19.20
C ASN A 25 5.52 -3.14 -18.46
N LYS A 26 5.01 -2.14 -19.19
CA LYS A 26 4.06 -1.16 -18.64
C LYS A 26 2.66 -1.75 -18.42
N ILE A 27 2.32 -2.85 -19.08
CA ILE A 27 1.04 -3.52 -18.85
C ILE A 27 1.26 -4.62 -17.82
N VAL A 28 0.55 -4.51 -16.70
CA VAL A 28 0.54 -5.48 -15.61
C VAL A 28 -0.79 -6.20 -15.60
N TYR A 29 -0.77 -7.51 -15.43
CA TYR A 29 -1.98 -8.32 -15.31
C TYR A 29 -2.23 -8.65 -13.85
N THR A 30 -3.43 -8.36 -13.38
CA THR A 30 -3.84 -8.70 -12.02
C THR A 30 -4.32 -10.15 -11.95
N ASN A 31 -4.37 -10.71 -10.74
CA ASN A 31 -4.92 -12.05 -10.53
C ASN A 31 -6.41 -12.13 -10.87
N GLU A 32 -7.10 -11.00 -10.85
CA GLU A 32 -8.52 -10.89 -11.23
C GLU A 32 -8.72 -10.85 -12.77
N GLY A 33 -7.63 -10.86 -13.56
CA GLY A 33 -7.67 -10.82 -15.01
C GLY A 33 -7.79 -9.42 -15.61
N VAL A 34 -7.59 -8.37 -14.81
CA VAL A 34 -7.59 -6.99 -15.29
C VAL A 34 -6.21 -6.60 -15.78
N SER A 35 -6.14 -5.95 -16.94
CA SER A 35 -4.92 -5.35 -17.46
C SER A 35 -4.81 -3.90 -16.98
N ILE A 36 -3.70 -3.56 -16.36
CA ILE A 36 -3.43 -2.21 -15.85
C ILE A 36 -2.22 -1.66 -16.59
N LEU A 37 -2.35 -0.45 -17.13
CA LEU A 37 -1.22 0.30 -17.65
C LEU A 37 -0.57 1.08 -16.50
N SER A 38 0.71 0.83 -16.23
CA SER A 38 1.45 1.59 -15.22
C SER A 38 1.81 2.99 -15.74
N ASP A 39 1.82 3.95 -14.83
CA ASP A 39 2.18 5.34 -15.12
C ASP A 39 3.68 5.50 -15.37
N ALA A 40 4.50 4.81 -14.57
CA ALA A 40 5.96 4.89 -14.63
C ALA A 40 6.63 3.55 -14.29
N PHE A 41 7.92 3.47 -14.56
CA PHE A 41 8.78 2.45 -13.99
C PHE A 41 9.33 2.90 -12.63
N ILE A 42 9.60 1.95 -11.74
CA ILE A 42 10.01 2.23 -10.35
C ILE A 42 11.32 3.03 -10.27
N ASP A 43 12.23 2.87 -11.22
CA ASP A 43 13.51 3.59 -11.29
C ASP A 43 13.40 4.99 -11.93
N GLU A 44 12.21 5.36 -12.40
CA GLU A 44 11.90 6.71 -12.86
C GLU A 44 11.31 7.59 -11.74
N VAL A 45 10.91 6.96 -10.61
CA VAL A 45 10.30 7.63 -9.47
C VAL A 45 11.37 8.02 -8.45
N LYS A 46 11.31 9.25 -7.96
CA LYS A 46 12.19 9.73 -6.89
C LYS A 46 11.51 9.63 -5.55
N VAL A 47 12.26 9.27 -4.52
CA VAL A 47 11.73 9.13 -3.16
C VAL A 47 11.16 10.46 -2.61
N GLU A 48 11.70 11.58 -3.05
CA GLU A 48 11.23 12.92 -2.65
C GLU A 48 9.80 13.19 -3.11
N ASP A 49 9.38 12.59 -4.22
CA ASP A 49 8.05 12.75 -4.82
C ASP A 49 7.00 11.79 -4.22
N ILE A 50 7.40 10.95 -3.26
CA ILE A 50 6.55 9.95 -2.62
C ILE A 50 6.15 10.42 -1.22
N ASP A 51 4.87 10.42 -0.91
CA ASP A 51 4.36 10.54 0.46
C ASP A 51 4.01 9.16 1.03
N VAL A 52 3.36 8.32 0.22
CA VAL A 52 2.94 6.98 0.58
C VAL A 52 3.35 5.99 -0.52
N PHE A 53 4.05 4.93 -0.14
CA PHE A 53 4.46 3.85 -1.03
C PHE A 53 3.77 2.54 -0.65
N ILE A 54 2.88 2.05 -1.49
CA ILE A 54 2.10 0.83 -1.24
C ILE A 54 2.60 -0.33 -2.11
N ILE A 55 2.89 -1.45 -1.47
CA ILE A 55 3.28 -2.70 -2.12
C ILE A 55 2.10 -3.68 -2.05
N CYS A 56 1.51 -3.96 -3.20
CA CYS A 56 0.40 -4.90 -3.32
C CYS A 56 0.86 -6.35 -3.15
N GLY A 57 -0.10 -7.20 -2.84
CA GLY A 57 0.09 -8.65 -2.88
C GLY A 57 0.28 -9.20 -4.29
N GLY A 58 0.48 -10.49 -4.37
CA GLY A 58 0.67 -11.22 -5.62
C GLY A 58 1.23 -12.63 -5.37
N GLU A 59 1.63 -13.32 -6.41
CA GLU A 59 2.32 -14.60 -6.25
C GLU A 59 3.71 -14.38 -5.63
N ILE A 60 3.93 -14.95 -4.45
CA ILE A 60 5.18 -14.82 -3.69
C ILE A 60 6.43 -15.15 -4.54
N LYS A 61 6.32 -16.14 -5.43
CA LYS A 61 7.42 -16.55 -6.32
C LYS A 61 7.94 -15.42 -7.22
N ASN A 62 7.07 -14.50 -7.60
CA ASN A 62 7.39 -13.40 -8.52
C ASN A 62 7.86 -12.13 -7.78
N ILE A 63 7.80 -12.14 -6.45
CA ILE A 63 8.01 -10.95 -5.64
C ILE A 63 9.43 -10.90 -5.05
N PHE A 64 10.02 -12.05 -4.73
CA PHE A 64 11.38 -12.10 -4.22
C PHE A 64 12.44 -11.86 -5.31
N ASN A 65 13.56 -11.26 -4.92
CA ASN A 65 14.68 -10.85 -5.80
C ASN A 65 14.33 -9.69 -6.76
N LYS A 66 13.69 -8.67 -6.23
CA LYS A 66 13.36 -7.43 -6.92
C LYS A 66 14.25 -6.28 -6.38
N PRO A 67 15.49 -6.13 -6.85
CA PRO A 67 16.46 -5.21 -6.25
C PRO A 67 16.03 -3.75 -6.30
N LEU A 68 15.37 -3.32 -7.36
CA LEU A 68 14.86 -1.94 -7.47
C LEU A 68 13.75 -1.66 -6.46
N LEU A 69 12.83 -2.61 -6.27
CA LEU A 69 11.77 -2.51 -5.28
C LEU A 69 12.34 -2.50 -3.86
N TYR A 70 13.30 -3.37 -3.56
CA TYR A 70 13.97 -3.41 -2.25
C TYR A 70 14.72 -2.11 -1.96
N LYS A 71 15.37 -1.54 -2.98
CA LYS A 71 16.02 -0.24 -2.87
C LYS A 71 15.01 0.85 -2.52
N MET A 72 13.90 0.94 -3.28
CA MET A 72 12.86 1.93 -3.04
C MET A 72 12.24 1.81 -1.64
N ILE A 73 11.95 0.60 -1.16
CA ILE A 73 11.44 0.38 0.20
C ILE A 73 12.40 0.94 1.25
N LYS A 74 13.71 0.69 1.11
CA LYS A 74 14.73 1.20 2.03
C LYS A 74 14.83 2.72 1.98
N GLU A 75 14.86 3.29 0.78
CA GLU A 75 14.91 4.75 0.60
C GLU A 75 13.66 5.43 1.19
N CYS A 76 12.46 4.86 0.97
CA CYS A 76 11.24 5.37 1.59
C CYS A 76 11.33 5.35 3.12
N LYS A 77 11.77 4.25 3.71
CA LYS A 77 11.97 4.15 5.17
C LYS A 77 12.98 5.16 5.68
N GLU A 78 14.14 5.29 5.04
CA GLU A 78 15.21 6.22 5.42
C GLU A 78 14.77 7.70 5.33
N ASN A 79 13.82 7.99 4.46
CA ASN A 79 13.23 9.33 4.27
C ASN A 79 11.89 9.51 5.00
N HIS A 80 11.57 8.65 5.96
CA HIS A 80 10.34 8.74 6.78
C HIS A 80 9.05 8.82 5.96
N LYS A 81 9.01 8.09 4.83
CA LYS A 81 7.81 7.97 4.02
C LYS A 81 6.94 6.85 4.55
N ILE A 82 5.63 7.00 4.42
CA ILE A 82 4.69 5.93 4.77
C ILE A 82 4.87 4.78 3.78
N VAL A 83 5.12 3.56 4.30
CA VAL A 83 5.26 2.36 3.47
C VAL A 83 4.24 1.33 3.90
N GLY A 84 3.33 0.98 3.01
CA GLY A 84 2.31 -0.02 3.26
C GLY A 84 2.54 -1.31 2.47
N GLY A 85 2.44 -2.46 3.12
CA GLY A 85 2.48 -3.76 2.47
C GLY A 85 1.33 -4.65 2.89
N ILE A 86 0.65 -5.20 1.91
CA ILE A 86 -0.48 -6.10 2.15
C ILE A 86 -0.26 -7.47 1.51
N CYS A 87 -0.70 -8.53 2.17
CA CYS A 87 -0.56 -9.91 1.70
C CYS A 87 0.93 -10.24 1.43
N ALA A 88 1.30 -10.62 0.22
CA ALA A 88 2.70 -10.87 -0.14
C ALA A 88 3.58 -9.60 -0.08
N GLY A 89 3.02 -8.41 -0.26
CA GLY A 89 3.72 -7.13 -0.11
C GLY A 89 4.25 -6.92 1.31
N ARG A 90 3.53 -7.40 2.33
CA ARG A 90 3.97 -7.42 3.72
C ARG A 90 5.29 -8.17 3.89
N GLU A 91 5.39 -9.38 3.36
CA GLU A 91 6.59 -10.19 3.45
C GLU A 91 7.78 -9.57 2.68
N LEU A 92 7.48 -8.86 1.60
CA LEU A 92 8.46 -8.12 0.81
C LEU A 92 9.12 -7.01 1.63
N ILE A 93 8.31 -6.18 2.30
CA ILE A 93 8.80 -5.13 3.19
C ILE A 93 9.66 -5.74 4.30
N LYS A 94 9.15 -6.76 4.99
CA LYS A 94 9.89 -7.44 6.07
C LYS A 94 11.26 -7.89 5.61
N ASN A 95 11.35 -8.53 4.45
CA ASN A 95 12.62 -8.97 3.89
C ASN A 95 13.53 -7.80 3.49
N ALA A 96 12.98 -6.75 2.88
CA ALA A 96 13.78 -5.63 2.40
C ALA A 96 14.48 -4.86 3.53
N ILE A 97 13.81 -4.69 4.67
CA ILE A 97 14.33 -3.87 5.79
C ILE A 97 14.73 -4.69 7.02
N GLY A 98 14.66 -6.02 6.96
CA GLY A 98 15.00 -6.90 8.08
C GLY A 98 14.03 -6.79 9.27
N LEU A 99 12.76 -6.46 8.99
CA LEU A 99 11.74 -6.32 10.03
C LEU A 99 11.18 -7.68 10.43
N VAL A 100 11.12 -7.93 11.74
CA VAL A 100 10.47 -9.12 12.29
C VAL A 100 9.11 -8.69 12.86
N ASP A 101 8.07 -9.27 12.31
CA ASP A 101 6.70 -9.07 12.78
C ASP A 101 5.97 -10.42 12.81
N HIS A 102 5.29 -10.67 13.92
CA HIS A 102 4.52 -11.89 14.18
C HIS A 102 3.01 -11.63 14.29
N SER A 103 2.58 -10.39 14.02
CA SER A 103 1.15 -10.06 14.05
C SER A 103 0.40 -10.83 12.97
N GLU A 104 -0.75 -11.38 13.31
CA GLU A 104 -1.70 -11.97 12.35
C GLU A 104 -2.70 -10.92 11.82
N LYS A 105 -2.60 -9.69 12.32
CA LYS A 105 -3.48 -8.58 11.98
C LYS A 105 -2.71 -7.43 11.34
N THR A 106 -3.46 -6.47 10.84
CA THR A 106 -2.92 -5.18 10.44
C THR A 106 -2.23 -4.52 11.62
N CYS A 107 -1.00 -4.09 11.41
CA CYS A 107 -0.20 -3.42 12.43
C CYS A 107 0.63 -2.30 11.82
N VAL A 108 0.94 -1.32 12.67
CA VAL A 108 1.77 -0.17 12.33
C VAL A 108 3.02 -0.20 13.20
N ILE A 109 4.17 -0.07 12.57
CA ILE A 109 5.48 -0.01 13.23
C ILE A 109 6.21 1.19 12.62
N ASP A 110 6.34 2.27 13.37
CA ASP A 110 6.78 3.57 12.87
C ASP A 110 5.93 4.02 11.66
N GLU A 111 6.53 4.30 10.52
CA GLU A 111 5.83 4.65 9.27
C GLU A 111 5.51 3.42 8.38
N ILE A 112 5.63 2.20 8.91
CA ILE A 112 5.41 0.96 8.17
C ILE A 112 4.07 0.34 8.56
N ILE A 113 3.21 0.11 7.57
CA ILE A 113 1.92 -0.57 7.74
C ILE A 113 2.00 -1.96 7.11
N LEU A 114 1.75 -2.98 7.91
CA LEU A 114 1.76 -4.38 7.49
C LEU A 114 0.38 -5.01 7.68
N SER A 115 -0.16 -5.62 6.63
CA SER A 115 -1.51 -6.20 6.70
C SER A 115 -1.60 -7.57 6.03
N PRO A 116 -2.36 -8.51 6.60
CA PRO A 116 -2.79 -9.69 5.86
C PRO A 116 -3.82 -9.30 4.78
N GLY A 117 -3.89 -10.07 3.70
CA GLY A 117 -4.74 -9.74 2.54
C GLY A 117 -6.24 -9.62 2.85
N TYR A 118 -6.73 -10.34 3.86
CA TYR A 118 -8.14 -10.31 4.26
C TYR A 118 -8.53 -9.07 5.08
N GLU A 119 -7.57 -8.29 5.58
CA GLU A 119 -7.79 -7.05 6.32
C GLU A 119 -7.56 -5.80 5.44
N TYR A 120 -7.93 -5.87 4.16
CA TYR A 120 -7.70 -4.79 3.20
C TYR A 120 -8.43 -3.48 3.57
N VAL A 121 -9.55 -3.55 4.30
CA VAL A 121 -10.25 -2.36 4.81
C VAL A 121 -9.45 -1.71 5.93
N ASP A 122 -8.98 -2.50 6.91
CA ASP A 122 -8.12 -2.01 7.99
C ASP A 122 -6.82 -1.43 7.44
N PHE A 123 -6.22 -2.09 6.46
CA PHE A 123 -5.06 -1.58 5.75
C PHE A 123 -5.31 -0.19 5.15
N ALA A 124 -6.42 -0.04 4.42
CA ALA A 124 -6.76 1.24 3.79
C ALA A 124 -7.04 2.34 4.83
N LEU A 125 -7.70 2.01 5.94
CA LEU A 125 -7.96 2.93 7.04
C LEU A 125 -6.66 3.39 7.72
N GLU A 126 -5.73 2.48 8.00
CA GLU A 126 -4.43 2.84 8.60
C GLU A 126 -3.58 3.69 7.64
N VAL A 127 -3.55 3.36 6.34
CA VAL A 127 -2.89 4.19 5.33
C VAL A 127 -3.48 5.59 5.31
N GLY A 128 -4.81 5.68 5.28
CA GLY A 128 -5.52 6.96 5.27
C GLY A 128 -5.26 7.79 6.52
N LYS A 129 -5.28 7.15 7.69
CA LYS A 129 -5.02 7.81 8.98
C LYS A 129 -3.58 8.36 9.05
N MET A 130 -2.60 7.56 8.65
CA MET A 130 -1.20 8.01 8.64
C MET A 130 -0.94 9.12 7.62
N ALA A 131 -1.63 9.10 6.50
CA ALA A 131 -1.55 10.12 5.46
C ALA A 131 -2.40 11.37 5.73
N ASP A 132 -3.06 11.44 6.90
CA ASP A 132 -3.89 12.56 7.34
C ASP A 132 -4.96 12.96 6.32
N ILE A 133 -5.66 11.95 5.76
CA ILE A 133 -6.69 12.21 4.74
C ILE A 133 -8.06 12.54 5.35
N PHE A 134 -8.33 12.07 6.54
CA PHE A 134 -9.62 12.30 7.22
C PHE A 134 -9.68 13.73 7.76
N GLU A 135 -10.85 14.37 7.63
CA GLU A 135 -11.04 15.75 8.06
C GLU A 135 -11.02 15.87 9.59
N ASP A 136 -11.65 14.91 10.26
CA ASP A 136 -11.70 14.79 11.72
C ASP A 136 -12.02 13.35 12.15
N GLU A 137 -12.20 13.12 13.44
CA GLU A 137 -12.55 11.82 14.00
C GLU A 137 -13.93 11.35 13.53
N THR A 138 -14.86 12.26 13.30
CA THR A 138 -16.22 11.94 12.81
C THR A 138 -16.16 11.36 11.40
N ASP A 139 -15.43 12.01 10.49
CA ASP A 139 -15.20 11.53 9.14
C ASP A 139 -14.53 10.14 9.14
N TYR A 140 -13.56 9.94 10.04
CA TYR A 140 -12.93 8.63 10.21
C TYR A 140 -13.91 7.55 10.69
N GLU A 141 -14.74 7.85 11.69
CA GLU A 141 -15.77 6.93 12.21
C GLU A 141 -16.83 6.60 11.15
N GLU A 142 -17.31 7.59 10.40
CA GLU A 142 -18.25 7.40 9.28
C GLU A 142 -17.64 6.51 8.20
N THR A 143 -16.37 6.70 7.88
CA THR A 143 -15.64 5.86 6.93
C THR A 143 -15.53 4.41 7.41
N ILE A 144 -15.24 4.18 8.70
CA ILE A 144 -15.28 2.84 9.30
C ILE A 144 -16.67 2.23 9.19
N ASN A 145 -17.70 2.98 9.58
CA ASN A 145 -19.08 2.52 9.54
C ASN A 145 -19.47 2.08 8.13
N PHE A 146 -19.14 2.88 7.13
CA PHE A 146 -19.48 2.57 5.74
C PHE A 146 -18.70 1.36 5.18
N PHE A 147 -17.36 1.39 5.24
CA PHE A 147 -16.54 0.41 4.55
C PHE A 147 -16.29 -0.88 5.35
N LYS A 148 -16.34 -0.82 6.68
CA LYS A 148 -16.05 -1.98 7.54
C LYS A 148 -17.29 -2.57 8.18
N LEU A 149 -18.24 -1.75 8.62
CA LEU A 149 -19.46 -2.20 9.30
C LEU A 149 -20.67 -2.27 8.38
N PHE A 150 -20.53 -1.84 7.11
CA PHE A 150 -21.60 -1.84 6.09
C PHE A 150 -22.84 -1.07 6.52
N GLN A 151 -22.64 0.03 7.24
CA GLN A 151 -23.69 0.94 7.70
C GLN A 151 -23.71 2.16 6.78
N ASN A 152 -24.91 2.57 6.34
CA ASN A 152 -25.01 3.83 5.61
C ASN A 152 -24.84 5.01 6.58
N PRO A 153 -24.12 6.06 6.17
CA PRO A 153 -24.15 7.32 6.90
C PRO A 153 -25.57 7.83 6.99
N GLU A 154 -25.97 8.32 8.16
CA GLU A 154 -27.29 8.92 8.39
C GLU A 154 -27.44 10.27 7.66
#